data_d3ae7e6bad93abb90ad671da7ea2de7c
#
_entry.id   d3ae7e6bad93abb90ad671da7ea2de7c
#
_cell.length_a   1.000
_cell.length_b   1.000
_cell.length_c   1.000
_cell.angle_alpha   90.00
_cell.angle_beta   90.00
_cell.angle_gamma   90.00
#
_symmetry.space_group_name_H-M   'P 1'
#
loop_
_entity.id
_entity.type
_entity.pdbx_description
1 polymer ?
#
loop_
_entity_poly.entity_id
_entity_poly.type
_entity_poly.pdbx_seq_one_letter_code
_entity_poly.pdbx_strand_id
1 'polypeptide(L)'
;MSDLHLKEMDKFKGRGGPLAFIILDGVGIGPESDDNAFYRAKTPFLDELITNCKDKCLFTELKAHGTAVGLPSDEEMGNSEVGHNAMGAGRIVKQRATLAKDSILSGNLFETEKWKNLTTRIIENEKTLHFMGLLSDGYVHSHITHLFGLLDGAAISKVGKIRVHTLLDGRDVPPQSALTYIDQLEQKLDMINGTHGFDYKIASGGGRMRVTMDRYYSDWDVVRRGWEAHVCGIPEQHSDYHGYFKSAKEAIKSARARDPEISDQYLPSFVIVNDGEEPIGKMNDGDVMINFNFRGDRAVEISQAFETENYGFEKKCDPMVKYYGLLQYDKKMDLPHNYFIEPPEVDDPITKYLCAEKVSQYAIAETHKYGHITYFWNGNKEGYVCEDYEKYVEIQSDPSEMIEENPEMKAEEVKNRFLDVLSTSNYKFMRVNFANGDMVGHTGNINAAIVSAEKVDQCVKEIVSKVLEHEGIAIVTADHGNLEEMGEGQETAHSLNPVMFNIVDSGYNNEYIINEDIEEPGLGNIGATILNLLGFEKPDTFMDSLISFNK
;
A
#
# COMPACT_ATOMS: atom_id res chain seq x y z
N MET A 1 -5.21 -28.43 -6.66
CA MET A 1 -3.90 -27.78 -6.84
C MET A 1 -3.85 -27.38 -8.29
N SER A 2 -3.74 -26.08 -8.60
CA SER A 2 -3.49 -25.62 -9.96
C SER A 2 -2.17 -26.27 -10.42
N ASP A 3 -2.11 -26.70 -11.67
CA ASP A 3 -0.87 -27.20 -12.27
C ASP A 3 0.10 -26.01 -12.40
N LEU A 4 1.12 -25.95 -11.54
CA LEU A 4 2.11 -24.87 -11.51
C LEU A 4 3.25 -25.08 -12.51
N HIS A 5 3.22 -26.21 -13.28
CA HIS A 5 4.22 -26.46 -14.30
C HIS A 5 4.07 -25.51 -15.48
N LEU A 6 5.19 -24.94 -15.89
CA LEU A 6 5.29 -24.05 -17.04
C LEU A 6 5.57 -24.87 -18.32
N LYS A 7 5.03 -24.40 -19.42
CA LYS A 7 5.38 -24.91 -20.72
C LYS A 7 6.66 -24.25 -21.21
N GLU A 8 7.64 -25.06 -21.62
CA GLU A 8 8.83 -24.53 -22.28
C GLU A 8 8.48 -23.91 -23.64
N MET A 9 9.11 -22.77 -23.93
CA MET A 9 8.98 -22.14 -25.25
C MET A 9 9.69 -22.95 -26.33
N ASP A 10 9.12 -23.04 -27.51
CA ASP A 10 9.71 -23.80 -28.64
C ASP A 10 10.92 -23.04 -29.23
N LYS A 11 10.82 -21.72 -29.38
CA LYS A 11 11.77 -20.87 -30.12
C LYS A 11 12.91 -20.31 -29.31
N PHE A 12 12.73 -20.11 -28.02
CA PHE A 12 13.73 -19.51 -27.13
C PHE A 12 13.82 -20.32 -25.84
N LYS A 13 14.99 -20.81 -25.51
CA LYS A 13 15.23 -21.67 -24.34
C LYS A 13 15.97 -20.96 -23.20
N GLY A 14 16.01 -19.61 -23.23
CA GLY A 14 16.84 -18.80 -22.36
C GLY A 14 18.31 -18.77 -22.78
N ARG A 15 19.14 -18.09 -21.99
CA ARG A 15 20.60 -18.06 -22.18
C ARG A 15 21.31 -19.09 -21.30
N GLY A 16 22.57 -19.38 -21.64
CA GLY A 16 23.42 -20.27 -20.83
C GLY A 16 23.70 -19.74 -19.44
N GLY A 17 23.91 -18.45 -19.32
CA GLY A 17 24.12 -17.74 -18.07
C GLY A 17 22.84 -17.39 -17.30
N PRO A 18 22.96 -16.60 -16.22
CA PRO A 18 21.84 -16.19 -15.41
C PRO A 18 20.99 -15.08 -16.06
N LEU A 19 19.75 -14.96 -15.62
CA LEU A 19 18.93 -13.76 -15.77
C LEU A 19 19.08 -12.93 -14.48
N ALA A 20 19.71 -11.75 -14.57
CA ALA A 20 19.82 -10.78 -13.49
C ALA A 20 18.69 -9.75 -13.60
N PHE A 21 17.95 -9.54 -12.53
CA PHE A 21 16.89 -8.56 -12.42
C PHE A 21 17.29 -7.48 -11.40
N ILE A 22 17.55 -6.27 -11.89
CA ILE A 22 18.13 -5.16 -11.14
C ILE A 22 17.07 -4.08 -10.99
N ILE A 23 16.73 -3.76 -9.74
CA ILE A 23 15.71 -2.77 -9.38
C ILE A 23 16.42 -1.53 -8.80
N LEU A 24 16.19 -0.39 -9.43
CA LEU A 24 16.63 0.94 -8.99
C LEU A 24 15.49 1.58 -8.21
N ASP A 25 15.39 1.30 -6.92
CA ASP A 25 14.27 1.73 -6.09
C ASP A 25 14.15 3.26 -6.07
N GLY A 26 12.98 3.79 -6.46
CA GLY A 26 12.72 5.23 -6.46
C GLY A 26 13.38 6.02 -7.60
N VAL A 27 13.58 5.42 -8.78
CA VAL A 27 14.18 6.11 -9.94
C VAL A 27 13.24 6.11 -11.14
N GLY A 28 12.58 7.24 -11.36
CA GLY A 28 11.70 7.47 -12.51
C GLY A 28 12.40 8.19 -13.67
N ILE A 29 11.67 8.33 -14.77
CA ILE A 29 12.06 9.14 -15.94
C ILE A 29 11.27 10.43 -15.88
N GLY A 30 11.92 11.52 -15.48
CA GLY A 30 11.34 12.85 -15.37
C GLY A 30 11.93 13.87 -16.33
N PRO A 31 11.41 15.11 -16.31
CA PRO A 31 11.90 16.19 -17.17
C PRO A 31 13.34 16.61 -16.83
N GLU A 32 14.04 17.14 -17.81
CA GLU A 32 15.35 17.79 -17.63
C GLU A 32 15.18 19.10 -16.84
N SER A 33 15.38 19.05 -15.54
CA SER A 33 15.19 20.21 -14.64
C SER A 33 16.21 20.24 -13.52
N ASP A 34 16.33 21.39 -12.84
CA ASP A 34 17.18 21.55 -11.67
C ASP A 34 16.66 20.74 -10.46
N ASP A 35 15.39 20.36 -10.47
CA ASP A 35 14.74 19.57 -9.40
C ASP A 35 14.85 18.05 -9.64
N ASN A 36 15.39 17.64 -10.78
CA ASN A 36 15.62 16.25 -11.13
C ASN A 36 17.06 15.85 -10.74
N ALA A 37 17.20 15.17 -9.60
CA ALA A 37 18.49 14.71 -9.11
C ALA A 37 19.13 13.68 -10.05
N PHE A 38 18.33 12.80 -10.67
CA PHE A 38 18.82 11.79 -11.60
C PHE A 38 19.39 12.43 -12.89
N TYR A 39 18.70 13.41 -13.46
CA TYR A 39 19.20 14.19 -14.61
C TYR A 39 20.50 14.96 -14.31
N ARG A 40 20.63 15.49 -13.08
CA ARG A 40 21.82 16.25 -12.65
C ARG A 40 23.02 15.37 -12.30
N ALA A 41 22.79 14.12 -11.99
CA ALA A 41 23.82 13.15 -11.65
C ALA A 41 24.62 12.73 -12.90
N LYS A 42 25.85 12.29 -12.70
CA LYS A 42 26.65 11.69 -13.77
C LYS A 42 26.42 10.19 -13.79
N THR A 43 25.44 9.79 -14.58
CA THR A 43 24.98 8.41 -14.72
C THR A 43 25.18 7.86 -16.14
N PRO A 44 26.44 7.87 -16.66
CA PRO A 44 26.71 7.62 -18.08
C PRO A 44 26.24 6.24 -18.54
N PHE A 45 26.21 5.24 -17.68
CA PHE A 45 25.73 3.91 -18.05
C PHE A 45 24.21 3.85 -18.13
N LEU A 46 23.51 4.39 -17.15
CA LEU A 46 22.05 4.46 -17.13
C LEU A 46 21.53 5.41 -18.22
N ASP A 47 22.21 6.53 -18.46
CA ASP A 47 21.92 7.44 -19.58
C ASP A 47 22.01 6.72 -20.92
N GLU A 48 23.02 5.87 -21.13
CA GLU A 48 23.17 5.08 -22.35
C GLU A 48 22.02 4.09 -22.51
N LEU A 49 21.58 3.44 -21.44
CA LEU A 49 20.44 2.51 -21.45
C LEU A 49 19.14 3.19 -21.82
N ILE A 50 18.91 4.45 -21.40
CA ILE A 50 17.68 5.20 -21.68
C ILE A 50 17.72 5.83 -23.07
N THR A 51 18.83 6.50 -23.43
CA THR A 51 18.86 7.36 -24.63
C THR A 51 19.45 6.69 -25.85
N ASN A 52 20.28 5.66 -25.68
CA ASN A 52 21.12 5.09 -26.73
C ASN A 52 21.16 3.56 -26.73
N CYS A 53 20.13 2.95 -26.20
CA CYS A 53 19.95 1.50 -26.16
C CYS A 53 19.97 0.91 -27.59
N LYS A 54 21.11 0.33 -28.02
CA LYS A 54 21.35 -0.20 -29.37
C LYS A 54 21.97 -1.60 -29.33
N ASP A 55 21.87 -2.30 -30.45
CA ASP A 55 22.48 -3.59 -30.78
C ASP A 55 22.07 -4.75 -29.84
N LYS A 56 22.43 -4.70 -28.56
CA LYS A 56 22.18 -5.75 -27.56
C LYS A 56 21.27 -5.31 -26.41
N CYS A 57 20.58 -4.22 -26.62
CA CYS A 57 19.72 -3.60 -25.61
C CYS A 57 18.34 -3.31 -26.18
N LEU A 58 17.31 -3.55 -25.39
CA LEU A 58 15.94 -3.12 -25.65
C LEU A 58 15.50 -2.19 -24.53
N PHE A 59 14.72 -1.17 -24.88
CA PHE A 59 14.21 -0.16 -23.93
C PHE A 59 12.72 0.09 -24.15
N THR A 60 12.00 0.27 -23.06
CA THR A 60 10.65 0.84 -23.01
C THR A 60 10.44 1.51 -21.64
N GLU A 61 9.40 2.32 -21.54
CA GLU A 61 8.95 2.93 -20.29
C GLU A 61 7.79 2.13 -19.71
N LEU A 62 7.70 2.06 -18.38
CA LEU A 62 6.62 1.37 -17.68
C LEU A 62 5.88 2.32 -16.75
N LYS A 63 4.55 2.21 -16.74
CA LYS A 63 3.70 2.86 -15.74
C LYS A 63 3.88 2.16 -14.39
N ALA A 64 4.31 2.92 -13.38
CA ALA A 64 4.65 2.41 -12.05
C ALA A 64 3.81 3.04 -10.93
N HIS A 65 2.68 3.67 -11.27
CA HIS A 65 1.78 4.36 -10.36
C HIS A 65 0.31 4.04 -10.67
N GLY A 66 -0.58 4.50 -9.84
CA GLY A 66 -2.00 4.48 -10.09
C GLY A 66 -2.59 3.09 -10.31
N THR A 67 -3.52 3.01 -11.22
CA THR A 67 -4.25 1.76 -11.53
C THR A 67 -3.35 0.67 -12.10
N ALA A 68 -2.22 1.02 -12.72
CA ALA A 68 -1.25 0.06 -13.24
C ALA A 68 -0.55 -0.78 -12.15
N VAL A 69 -0.55 -0.32 -10.91
CA VAL A 69 -0.04 -1.06 -9.75
C VAL A 69 -1.14 -1.40 -8.73
N GLY A 70 -2.41 -1.26 -9.13
CA GLY A 70 -3.58 -1.67 -8.35
C GLY A 70 -4.08 -0.64 -7.34
N LEU A 71 -3.63 0.61 -7.43
CA LEU A 71 -4.12 1.73 -6.63
C LEU A 71 -5.48 2.24 -7.14
N PRO A 72 -6.24 3.02 -6.34
CA PRO A 72 -7.61 3.40 -6.67
C PRO A 72 -7.79 4.36 -7.84
N SER A 73 -6.79 5.18 -8.14
CA SER A 73 -6.82 6.14 -9.26
C SER A 73 -5.42 6.37 -9.81
N ASP A 74 -5.32 6.93 -11.01
CA ASP A 74 -4.03 7.25 -11.64
C ASP A 74 -3.33 8.47 -11.03
N GLU A 75 -4.00 9.18 -10.13
CA GLU A 75 -3.42 10.28 -9.35
C GLU A 75 -2.66 9.79 -8.11
N GLU A 76 -2.72 8.50 -7.80
CA GLU A 76 -2.04 7.89 -6.66
C GLU A 76 -0.61 7.51 -7.03
N MET A 77 0.36 8.01 -6.28
CA MET A 77 1.78 7.67 -6.47
C MET A 77 2.03 6.19 -6.16
N GLY A 78 2.88 5.54 -6.97
CA GLY A 78 3.39 4.21 -6.68
C GLY A 78 4.25 4.18 -5.43
N ASN A 79 4.56 2.99 -4.95
CA ASN A 79 5.50 2.76 -3.86
C ASN A 79 6.10 1.36 -3.97
N SER A 80 7.15 1.09 -3.18
CA SER A 80 7.88 -0.16 -3.29
C SER A 80 7.04 -1.40 -2.99
N GLU A 81 6.04 -1.31 -2.10
CA GLU A 81 5.14 -2.44 -1.80
C GLU A 81 4.34 -2.85 -3.03
N VAL A 82 3.61 -1.88 -3.63
CA VAL A 82 2.74 -2.17 -4.78
C VAL A 82 3.54 -2.51 -6.03
N GLY A 83 4.70 -1.87 -6.25
CA GLY A 83 5.59 -2.14 -7.38
C GLY A 83 6.13 -3.58 -7.33
N HIS A 84 6.74 -3.99 -6.22
CA HIS A 84 7.26 -5.34 -6.05
C HIS A 84 6.17 -6.41 -6.07
N ASN A 85 4.97 -6.11 -5.50
CA ASN A 85 3.82 -7.00 -5.62
C ASN A 85 3.40 -7.21 -7.09
N ALA A 86 3.29 -6.14 -7.88
CA ALA A 86 2.89 -6.25 -9.28
C ALA A 86 3.90 -7.06 -10.10
N MET A 87 5.21 -6.77 -9.93
CA MET A 87 6.29 -7.50 -10.60
C MET A 87 6.29 -9.00 -10.26
N GLY A 88 6.24 -9.31 -8.96
CA GLY A 88 6.27 -10.69 -8.47
C GLY A 88 5.00 -11.49 -8.76
N ALA A 89 3.84 -10.82 -8.81
CA ALA A 89 2.57 -11.42 -9.18
C ALA A 89 2.40 -11.62 -10.70
N GLY A 90 3.19 -10.93 -11.52
CA GLY A 90 3.02 -10.91 -12.98
C GLY A 90 1.68 -10.33 -13.44
N ARG A 91 1.01 -9.54 -12.59
CA ARG A 91 -0.29 -8.93 -12.84
C ARG A 91 -0.55 -7.74 -11.92
N ILE A 92 -1.55 -6.94 -12.25
CA ILE A 92 -2.04 -5.89 -11.36
C ILE A 92 -2.70 -6.52 -10.13
N VAL A 93 -2.19 -6.20 -8.94
CA VAL A 93 -2.74 -6.64 -7.65
C VAL A 93 -3.53 -5.49 -7.03
N LYS A 94 -4.86 -5.58 -7.08
CA LYS A 94 -5.72 -4.54 -6.48
C LYS A 94 -5.42 -4.39 -5.01
N GLN A 95 -5.12 -3.17 -4.60
CA GLN A 95 -4.78 -2.84 -3.23
C GLN A 95 -6.04 -2.78 -2.34
N ARG A 96 -5.86 -2.80 -1.02
CA ARG A 96 -6.99 -2.75 -0.05
C ARG A 96 -7.95 -1.59 -0.31
N ALA A 97 -7.40 -0.41 -0.60
CA ALA A 97 -8.18 0.79 -0.94
C ALA A 97 -9.04 0.59 -2.20
N THR A 98 -8.46 0.00 -3.25
CA THR A 98 -9.14 -0.32 -4.52
C THR A 98 -10.23 -1.36 -4.32
N LEU A 99 -9.96 -2.43 -3.57
CA LEU A 99 -10.94 -3.45 -3.25
C LEU A 99 -12.13 -2.87 -2.47
N ALA A 100 -11.85 -1.98 -1.50
CA ALA A 100 -12.87 -1.28 -0.73
C ALA A 100 -13.73 -0.39 -1.65
N LYS A 101 -13.08 0.46 -2.46
CA LYS A 101 -13.72 1.33 -3.45
C LYS A 101 -14.64 0.53 -4.38
N ASP A 102 -14.07 -0.47 -5.07
CA ASP A 102 -14.80 -1.27 -6.06
C ASP A 102 -16.00 -1.98 -5.44
N SER A 103 -15.83 -2.61 -4.28
CA SER A 103 -16.88 -3.38 -3.62
C SER A 103 -18.05 -2.51 -3.15
N ILE A 104 -17.75 -1.32 -2.64
CA ILE A 104 -18.76 -0.38 -2.13
C ILE A 104 -19.44 0.34 -3.29
N LEU A 105 -18.68 0.96 -4.21
CA LEU A 105 -19.25 1.81 -5.26
C LEU A 105 -19.95 1.02 -6.35
N SER A 106 -19.57 -0.23 -6.62
CA SER A 106 -20.32 -1.11 -7.51
C SER A 106 -21.61 -1.67 -6.88
N GLY A 107 -21.76 -1.55 -5.56
CA GLY A 107 -22.87 -2.14 -4.81
C GLY A 107 -22.69 -3.63 -4.48
N ASN A 108 -21.64 -4.29 -4.95
CA ASN A 108 -21.42 -5.74 -4.76
C ASN A 108 -21.37 -6.12 -3.28
N LEU A 109 -20.81 -5.26 -2.42
CA LEU A 109 -20.78 -5.50 -0.97
C LEU A 109 -22.17 -5.72 -0.40
N PHE A 110 -23.16 -4.95 -0.87
CA PHE A 110 -24.54 -4.97 -0.37
C PHE A 110 -25.35 -6.17 -0.87
N GLU A 111 -24.89 -6.84 -1.92
CA GLU A 111 -25.48 -8.08 -2.42
C GLU A 111 -24.96 -9.34 -1.71
N THR A 112 -23.92 -9.23 -0.90
CA THR A 112 -23.37 -10.37 -0.16
C THR A 112 -24.35 -10.89 0.89
N GLU A 113 -24.36 -12.22 1.10
CA GLU A 113 -25.15 -12.85 2.18
C GLU A 113 -24.76 -12.28 3.56
N LYS A 114 -23.50 -11.95 3.76
CA LYS A 114 -22.97 -11.38 5.01
C LYS A 114 -23.65 -10.03 5.33
N TRP A 115 -23.76 -9.14 4.34
CA TRP A 115 -24.44 -7.85 4.48
C TRP A 115 -25.95 -8.00 4.67
N LYS A 116 -26.60 -8.83 3.85
CA LYS A 116 -28.05 -9.09 3.93
C LYS A 116 -28.45 -9.66 5.28
N ASN A 117 -27.72 -10.64 5.77
CA ASN A 117 -27.98 -11.24 7.09
C ASN A 117 -27.77 -10.24 8.24
N LEU A 118 -26.72 -9.39 8.14
CA LEU A 118 -26.45 -8.36 9.13
C LEU A 118 -27.58 -7.33 9.18
N THR A 119 -27.98 -6.76 8.05
CA THR A 119 -29.02 -5.72 7.98
C THR A 119 -30.39 -6.25 8.38
N THR A 120 -30.74 -7.47 7.96
CA THR A 120 -31.99 -8.15 8.41
C THR A 120 -32.00 -8.27 9.93
N ARG A 121 -30.90 -8.74 10.55
CA ARG A 121 -30.83 -8.88 12.02
C ARG A 121 -30.96 -7.53 12.74
N ILE A 122 -30.37 -6.46 12.22
CA ILE A 122 -30.50 -5.12 12.79
C ILE A 122 -31.96 -4.66 12.77
N ILE A 123 -32.63 -4.84 11.64
CA ILE A 123 -34.02 -4.40 11.46
C ILE A 123 -34.99 -5.21 12.34
N GLU A 124 -34.90 -6.54 12.33
CA GLU A 124 -35.76 -7.42 13.10
C GLU A 124 -35.66 -7.24 14.61
N ASN A 125 -34.47 -6.84 15.10
CA ASN A 125 -34.22 -6.66 16.53
C ASN A 125 -34.18 -5.17 16.96
N GLU A 126 -34.56 -4.26 16.06
CA GLU A 126 -34.56 -2.80 16.30
C GLU A 126 -33.23 -2.27 16.86
N LYS A 127 -32.11 -2.78 16.33
CA LYS A 127 -30.75 -2.41 16.76
C LYS A 127 -30.22 -1.23 15.98
N THR A 128 -29.16 -0.62 16.53
CA THR A 128 -28.44 0.48 15.89
C THR A 128 -27.24 -0.06 15.11
N LEU A 129 -27.07 0.42 13.88
CA LEU A 129 -25.83 0.26 13.15
C LEU A 129 -24.89 1.42 13.44
N HIS A 130 -23.66 1.12 13.83
CA HIS A 130 -22.62 2.09 14.07
C HIS A 130 -21.54 2.01 12.99
N PHE A 131 -21.10 3.15 12.49
CA PHE A 131 -19.91 3.26 11.66
C PHE A 131 -18.81 4.02 12.41
N MET A 132 -17.59 3.54 12.33
CA MET A 132 -16.40 4.20 12.88
C MET A 132 -15.28 4.15 11.86
N GLY A 133 -14.51 5.24 11.75
CA GLY A 133 -13.34 5.31 10.87
C GLY A 133 -12.86 6.72 10.67
N LEU A 134 -11.73 6.87 9.98
CA LEU A 134 -11.11 8.14 9.69
C LEU A 134 -11.94 8.92 8.66
N LEU A 135 -12.31 10.17 9.00
CA LEU A 135 -13.19 10.99 8.18
C LEU A 135 -12.37 12.01 7.38
N SER A 136 -11.90 11.61 6.22
CA SER A 136 -11.19 12.46 5.26
C SER A 136 -11.20 11.85 3.85
N ASP A 137 -10.59 12.55 2.90
CA ASP A 137 -10.31 12.10 1.52
C ASP A 137 -8.82 11.80 1.29
N GLY A 138 -8.02 11.68 2.36
CA GLY A 138 -6.57 11.47 2.27
C GLY A 138 -6.14 10.09 1.75
N TYR A 139 -7.06 9.14 1.57
CA TYR A 139 -6.86 7.81 0.97
C TYR A 139 -5.79 6.92 1.64
N VAL A 140 -5.30 7.26 2.84
CA VAL A 140 -4.27 6.46 3.56
C VAL A 140 -4.90 5.35 4.39
N HIS A 141 -5.95 5.64 5.16
CA HIS A 141 -6.62 4.66 6.02
C HIS A 141 -8.06 4.39 5.61
N SER A 142 -8.71 5.38 5.04
CA SER A 142 -10.13 5.39 4.64
C SER A 142 -10.35 6.42 3.53
N HIS A 143 -11.58 6.47 3.03
CA HIS A 143 -12.02 7.58 2.19
C HIS A 143 -13.48 7.92 2.49
N ILE A 144 -13.83 9.21 2.56
CA ILE A 144 -15.18 9.68 2.91
C ILE A 144 -16.26 9.14 1.97
N THR A 145 -15.95 8.93 0.68
CA THR A 145 -16.89 8.35 -0.29
C THR A 145 -17.24 6.90 0.03
N HIS A 146 -16.34 6.15 0.69
CA HIS A 146 -16.62 4.80 1.15
C HIS A 146 -17.68 4.82 2.25
N LEU A 147 -17.57 5.74 3.22
CA LEU A 147 -18.60 5.95 4.22
C LEU A 147 -19.94 6.35 3.57
N PHE A 148 -19.94 7.26 2.59
CA PHE A 148 -21.16 7.65 1.87
C PHE A 148 -21.81 6.48 1.17
N GLY A 149 -21.04 5.64 0.48
CA GLY A 149 -21.54 4.42 -0.14
C GLY A 149 -22.13 3.42 0.86
N LEU A 150 -21.49 3.25 2.03
CA LEU A 150 -21.99 2.40 3.11
C LEU A 150 -23.31 2.94 3.70
N LEU A 151 -23.46 4.26 3.85
CA LEU A 151 -24.69 4.91 4.30
C LEU A 151 -25.81 4.73 3.27
N ASP A 152 -25.53 4.86 1.97
CA ASP A 152 -26.50 4.61 0.90
C ASP A 152 -26.93 3.13 0.87
N GLY A 153 -25.98 2.20 0.96
CA GLY A 153 -26.25 0.77 1.01
C GLY A 153 -27.10 0.38 2.22
N ALA A 154 -26.85 0.99 3.38
CA ALA A 154 -27.67 0.78 4.57
C ALA A 154 -29.08 1.36 4.40
N ALA A 155 -29.21 2.53 3.75
CA ALA A 155 -30.53 3.13 3.47
C ALA A 155 -31.35 2.29 2.47
N ILE A 156 -30.71 1.79 1.40
CA ILE A 156 -31.32 0.86 0.44
C ILE A 156 -31.78 -0.43 1.17
N SER A 157 -30.98 -0.92 2.11
CA SER A 157 -31.29 -2.08 2.96
C SER A 157 -32.30 -1.77 4.07
N LYS A 158 -32.81 -0.53 4.16
CA LYS A 158 -33.85 -0.07 5.12
C LYS A 158 -33.41 -0.11 6.59
N VAL A 159 -32.13 0.05 6.88
CA VAL A 159 -31.63 0.24 8.24
C VAL A 159 -32.09 1.62 8.73
N GLY A 160 -33.01 1.68 9.70
CA GLY A 160 -33.67 2.94 10.12
C GLY A 160 -32.84 3.81 11.05
N LYS A 161 -31.80 3.27 11.72
CA LYS A 161 -31.00 4.01 12.72
C LYS A 161 -29.52 3.76 12.58
N ILE A 162 -28.77 4.85 12.36
CA ILE A 162 -27.29 4.82 12.25
C ILE A 162 -26.65 5.87 13.14
N ARG A 163 -25.50 5.50 13.71
CA ARG A 163 -24.62 6.39 14.46
C ARG A 163 -23.22 6.36 13.88
N VAL A 164 -22.67 7.53 13.55
CA VAL A 164 -21.31 7.65 12.99
C VAL A 164 -20.37 8.21 14.05
N HIS A 165 -19.25 7.51 14.27
CA HIS A 165 -18.17 7.89 15.16
C HIS A 165 -16.98 8.35 14.31
N THR A 166 -16.74 9.66 14.31
CA THR A 166 -15.79 10.29 13.38
C THR A 166 -14.40 10.40 13.99
N LEU A 167 -13.43 9.71 13.39
CA LEU A 167 -12.01 9.92 13.70
C LEU A 167 -11.50 11.05 12.80
N LEU A 168 -10.98 12.14 13.42
CA LEU A 168 -10.59 13.35 12.68
C LEU A 168 -9.13 13.25 12.26
N ASP A 169 -8.85 13.63 11.00
CA ASP A 169 -7.55 13.44 10.38
C ASP A 169 -6.57 14.59 10.69
N GLY A 170 -6.36 15.54 9.80
CA GLY A 170 -5.40 16.62 9.97
C GLY A 170 -3.93 16.19 9.90
N ARG A 171 -3.66 14.99 9.37
CA ARG A 171 -2.33 14.44 9.11
C ARG A 171 -2.16 14.07 7.64
N ASP A 172 -3.08 13.29 7.08
CA ASP A 172 -3.08 12.88 5.68
C ASP A 172 -3.82 13.90 4.80
N VAL A 173 -4.38 14.94 5.42
CA VAL A 173 -5.05 16.10 4.84
C VAL A 173 -4.64 17.35 5.65
N PRO A 174 -4.96 18.60 5.18
CA PRO A 174 -4.56 19.81 5.90
C PRO A 174 -4.95 19.81 7.37
N PRO A 175 -4.08 20.34 8.27
CA PRO A 175 -4.18 20.17 9.72
C PRO A 175 -5.50 20.61 10.36
N GLN A 176 -6.25 21.53 9.75
CA GLN A 176 -7.51 22.08 10.27
C GLN A 176 -8.68 21.93 9.29
N SER A 177 -8.72 20.85 8.52
CA SER A 177 -9.75 20.58 7.49
C SER A 177 -11.00 19.85 7.99
N ALA A 178 -11.05 19.40 9.25
CA ALA A 178 -12.13 18.54 9.78
C ALA A 178 -13.53 19.10 9.56
N LEU A 179 -13.74 20.43 9.69
CA LEU A 179 -15.06 21.02 9.49
C LEU A 179 -15.59 20.81 8.07
N THR A 180 -14.73 20.78 7.06
CA THR A 180 -15.12 20.51 5.67
C THR A 180 -15.74 19.11 5.54
N TYR A 181 -15.11 18.10 6.14
CA TYR A 181 -15.60 16.72 6.10
C TYR A 181 -16.84 16.50 6.99
N ILE A 182 -16.91 17.15 8.13
CA ILE A 182 -18.12 17.14 8.99
C ILE A 182 -19.31 17.76 8.25
N ASP A 183 -19.11 18.89 7.54
CA ASP A 183 -20.16 19.53 6.74
C ASP A 183 -20.69 18.60 5.65
N GLN A 184 -19.80 17.93 4.92
CA GLN A 184 -20.16 16.96 3.88
C GLN A 184 -20.95 15.78 4.48
N LEU A 185 -20.50 15.24 5.63
CA LEU A 185 -21.16 14.12 6.29
C LEU A 185 -22.54 14.53 6.81
N GLU A 186 -22.68 15.67 7.49
CA GLU A 186 -23.99 16.15 7.96
C GLU A 186 -24.96 16.34 6.81
N GLN A 187 -24.53 16.97 5.68
CA GLN A 187 -25.37 17.10 4.48
C GLN A 187 -25.82 15.74 3.94
N LYS A 188 -24.93 14.74 3.91
CA LYS A 188 -25.26 13.38 3.47
C LYS A 188 -26.29 12.73 4.38
N LEU A 189 -26.12 12.84 5.69
CA LEU A 189 -27.06 12.28 6.69
C LEU A 189 -28.43 12.96 6.61
N ASP A 190 -28.46 14.29 6.50
CA ASP A 190 -29.69 15.06 6.36
C ASP A 190 -30.46 14.70 5.09
N MET A 191 -29.77 14.52 3.98
CA MET A 191 -30.38 14.07 2.71
C MET A 191 -31.05 12.69 2.87
N ILE A 192 -30.37 11.73 3.49
CA ILE A 192 -30.91 10.38 3.71
C ILE A 192 -32.11 10.45 4.68
N ASN A 193 -31.97 11.17 5.79
CA ASN A 193 -33.03 11.33 6.78
C ASN A 193 -34.28 11.99 6.15
N GLY A 194 -34.10 13.05 5.37
CA GLY A 194 -35.18 13.76 4.69
C GLY A 194 -35.89 12.90 3.63
N THR A 195 -35.14 12.02 2.93
CA THR A 195 -35.68 11.16 1.88
C THR A 195 -36.44 9.95 2.44
N HIS A 196 -35.94 9.33 3.51
CA HIS A 196 -36.40 8.04 4.01
C HIS A 196 -37.09 8.11 5.38
N GLY A 197 -37.00 9.24 6.10
CA GLY A 197 -37.53 9.36 7.47
C GLY A 197 -36.69 8.56 8.50
N PHE A 198 -35.40 8.35 8.23
CA PHE A 198 -34.47 7.61 9.10
C PHE A 198 -33.83 8.50 10.17
N ASP A 199 -33.14 7.89 11.12
CA ASP A 199 -32.41 8.56 12.21
C ASP A 199 -30.91 8.29 12.11
N TYR A 200 -30.26 8.95 11.14
CA TYR A 200 -28.80 8.88 10.92
C TYR A 200 -28.13 10.11 11.48
N LYS A 201 -27.17 9.96 12.39
CA LYS A 201 -26.51 11.06 13.09
C LYS A 201 -25.03 10.79 13.37
N ILE A 202 -24.23 11.85 13.43
CA ILE A 202 -22.92 11.79 14.07
C ILE A 202 -23.14 11.64 15.57
N ALA A 203 -22.42 10.73 16.22
CA ALA A 203 -22.63 10.38 17.61
C ALA A 203 -21.47 10.77 18.53
N SER A 204 -20.24 10.68 18.04
CA SER A 204 -19.03 11.04 18.76
C SER A 204 -17.86 11.23 17.81
N GLY A 205 -16.75 11.72 18.30
CA GLY A 205 -15.54 11.87 17.53
C GLY A 205 -14.33 12.25 18.37
N GLY A 206 -13.22 12.51 17.67
CA GLY A 206 -11.95 12.95 18.24
C GLY A 206 -10.81 12.77 17.25
N GLY A 207 -9.67 13.40 17.51
CA GLY A 207 -8.49 13.33 16.65
C GLY A 207 -7.84 11.93 16.65
N ARG A 208 -7.44 11.45 15.49
CA ARG A 208 -6.85 10.11 15.27
C ARG A 208 -5.66 9.74 16.16
N MET A 209 -4.90 10.73 16.61
CA MET A 209 -3.77 10.55 17.53
C MET A 209 -4.20 10.62 19.00
N ARG A 210 -5.47 10.91 19.25
CA ARG A 210 -6.05 11.08 20.58
C ARG A 210 -6.96 9.92 20.95
N VAL A 211 -7.70 9.38 19.95
CA VAL A 211 -8.67 8.30 20.12
C VAL A 211 -8.48 7.20 19.10
N THR A 212 -8.65 5.97 19.51
CA THR A 212 -8.87 4.76 18.71
C THR A 212 -7.68 4.28 17.86
N MET A 213 -6.99 5.19 17.16
CA MET A 213 -6.07 4.83 16.08
C MET A 213 -4.61 4.72 16.57
N ASP A 214 -4.34 4.04 17.69
CA ASP A 214 -2.98 3.64 18.02
C ASP A 214 -2.46 2.55 17.05
N ARG A 215 -1.16 2.30 17.04
CA ARG A 215 -0.51 1.24 16.28
C ARG A 215 0.72 0.70 17.00
N TYR A 216 1.03 -0.55 16.75
CA TYR A 216 2.19 -1.25 17.31
C TYR A 216 2.18 -1.33 18.84
N TYR A 217 0.97 -1.23 19.44
CA TYR A 217 0.77 -1.29 20.88
C TYR A 217 1.55 -0.21 21.66
N SER A 218 1.69 0.97 21.05
CA SER A 218 2.50 2.05 21.60
C SER A 218 1.81 2.78 22.75
N ASP A 219 0.49 2.99 22.66
CA ASP A 219 -0.29 3.68 23.69
C ASP A 219 -1.75 3.20 23.75
N TRP A 220 -2.04 2.20 24.56
CA TRP A 220 -3.39 1.70 24.78
C TRP A 220 -4.38 2.76 25.33
N ASP A 221 -3.89 3.86 25.91
CA ASP A 221 -4.75 4.95 26.36
C ASP A 221 -5.44 5.66 25.18
N VAL A 222 -4.85 5.68 23.99
CA VAL A 222 -5.50 6.16 22.76
C VAL A 222 -6.73 5.30 22.44
N VAL A 223 -6.58 3.98 22.51
CA VAL A 223 -7.68 3.04 22.26
C VAL A 223 -8.74 3.12 23.37
N ARG A 224 -8.31 3.22 24.64
CA ARG A 224 -9.21 3.40 25.79
C ARG A 224 -10.07 4.65 25.66
N ARG A 225 -9.49 5.82 25.34
CA ARG A 225 -10.24 7.07 25.13
C ARG A 225 -11.27 6.93 24.01
N GLY A 226 -10.89 6.25 22.93
CA GLY A 226 -11.81 5.91 21.85
C GLY A 226 -12.95 4.99 22.31
N TRP A 227 -12.65 3.93 23.05
CA TRP A 227 -13.64 3.04 23.65
C TRP A 227 -14.63 3.79 24.53
N GLU A 228 -14.12 4.61 25.47
CA GLU A 228 -14.96 5.40 26.38
C GLU A 228 -15.87 6.36 25.60
N ALA A 229 -15.37 7.07 24.60
CA ALA A 229 -16.17 8.02 23.84
C ALA A 229 -17.19 7.36 22.90
N HIS A 230 -16.74 6.35 22.13
CA HIS A 230 -17.57 5.80 21.05
C HIS A 230 -18.50 4.68 21.54
N VAL A 231 -18.03 3.85 22.48
CA VAL A 231 -18.82 2.72 23.00
C VAL A 231 -19.61 3.11 24.22
N CYS A 232 -18.95 3.75 25.21
CA CYS A 232 -19.62 4.07 26.48
C CYS A 232 -20.35 5.44 26.47
N GLY A 233 -20.08 6.29 25.49
CA GLY A 233 -20.61 7.65 25.47
C GLY A 233 -19.99 8.57 26.54
N ILE A 234 -18.73 8.34 26.91
CA ILE A 234 -17.99 9.09 27.95
C ILE A 234 -16.80 9.77 27.28
N PRO A 235 -16.85 11.09 27.01
CA PRO A 235 -15.75 11.81 26.41
C PRO A 235 -14.64 12.10 27.43
N GLU A 236 -13.48 12.57 26.92
CA GLU A 236 -12.48 13.19 27.78
C GLU A 236 -13.04 14.45 28.43
N GLN A 237 -12.65 14.67 29.67
CA GLN A 237 -13.04 15.85 30.44
C GLN A 237 -11.81 16.51 31.07
N HIS A 238 -11.72 17.83 30.91
CA HIS A 238 -10.71 18.67 31.51
C HIS A 238 -11.41 19.87 32.20
N SER A 239 -10.70 20.65 32.99
CA SER A 239 -11.29 21.75 33.79
C SER A 239 -12.11 22.74 32.96
N ASP A 240 -11.81 22.88 31.69
CA ASP A 240 -12.39 23.85 30.74
C ASP A 240 -12.93 23.17 29.45
N TYR A 241 -13.07 21.83 29.47
CA TYR A 241 -13.61 21.04 28.37
C TYR A 241 -14.47 19.89 28.91
N HIS A 242 -15.79 20.01 28.75
CA HIS A 242 -16.73 19.00 29.27
C HIS A 242 -16.96 17.81 28.33
N GLY A 243 -16.58 17.94 27.05
CA GLY A 243 -16.63 16.86 26.06
C GLY A 243 -18.01 16.51 25.50
N TYR A 244 -19.11 17.03 26.07
CA TYR A 244 -20.47 16.83 25.60
C TYR A 244 -20.97 18.01 24.80
N PHE A 245 -21.52 17.78 23.60
CA PHE A 245 -21.95 18.84 22.67
C PHE A 245 -23.24 18.46 21.94
N LYS A 246 -23.90 19.45 21.34
CA LYS A 246 -25.10 19.22 20.51
C LYS A 246 -24.76 18.89 19.06
N SER A 247 -23.55 19.21 18.61
CA SER A 247 -23.05 18.88 17.26
C SER A 247 -21.52 18.70 17.24
N ALA A 248 -21.02 17.97 16.24
CA ALA A 248 -19.59 17.82 16.00
C ALA A 248 -18.92 19.17 15.68
N LYS A 249 -19.60 20.05 14.94
CA LYS A 249 -19.13 21.41 14.66
C LYS A 249 -18.91 22.23 15.92
N GLU A 250 -19.84 22.15 16.88
CA GLU A 250 -19.69 22.84 18.18
C GLU A 250 -18.49 22.31 18.95
N ALA A 251 -18.29 20.99 18.98
CA ALA A 251 -17.13 20.37 19.64
C ALA A 251 -15.79 20.84 19.06
N ILE A 252 -15.65 20.81 17.73
CA ILE A 252 -14.42 21.23 17.04
C ILE A 252 -14.17 22.73 17.27
N LYS A 253 -15.20 23.57 17.14
CA LYS A 253 -15.06 25.02 17.40
C LYS A 253 -14.68 25.32 18.85
N SER A 254 -15.24 24.57 19.80
CA SER A 254 -14.90 24.71 21.23
C SER A 254 -13.44 24.35 21.48
N ALA A 255 -12.94 23.28 20.90
CA ALA A 255 -11.53 22.89 21.02
C ALA A 255 -10.59 23.94 20.40
N ARG A 256 -10.88 24.43 19.19
CA ARG A 256 -10.09 25.48 18.52
C ARG A 256 -10.17 26.84 19.20
N ALA A 257 -11.25 27.16 19.92
CA ALA A 257 -11.33 28.36 20.71
C ALA A 257 -10.36 28.37 21.92
N ARG A 258 -9.99 27.17 22.38
CA ARG A 258 -9.01 26.97 23.47
C ARG A 258 -7.58 26.95 22.98
N ASP A 259 -7.37 26.32 21.81
CA ASP A 259 -6.07 26.22 21.13
C ASP A 259 -6.29 26.44 19.62
N PRO A 260 -6.12 27.70 19.15
CA PRO A 260 -6.35 28.04 17.73
C PRO A 260 -5.43 27.30 16.75
N GLU A 261 -4.27 26.85 17.19
CA GLU A 261 -3.27 26.16 16.37
C GLU A 261 -3.41 24.63 16.43
N ILE A 262 -4.38 24.09 17.19
CA ILE A 262 -4.54 22.65 17.33
C ILE A 262 -4.82 21.99 15.98
N SER A 263 -3.98 21.02 15.61
CA SER A 263 -4.26 20.15 14.46
C SER A 263 -5.39 19.18 14.81
N ASP A 264 -6.25 18.89 13.83
CA ASP A 264 -7.42 18.04 14.00
C ASP A 264 -7.07 16.64 14.49
N GLN A 265 -5.89 16.12 14.17
CA GLN A 265 -5.42 14.81 14.66
C GLN A 265 -5.25 14.73 16.19
N TYR A 266 -5.17 15.88 16.88
CA TYR A 266 -5.02 15.96 18.34
C TYR A 266 -6.26 16.49 19.06
N LEU A 267 -7.37 16.72 18.34
CA LEU A 267 -8.62 17.16 18.96
C LEU A 267 -9.08 16.17 20.04
N PRO A 268 -9.47 16.66 21.23
CA PRO A 268 -9.97 15.80 22.30
C PRO A 268 -11.26 15.09 21.87
N SER A 269 -11.55 13.96 22.50
CA SER A 269 -12.78 13.23 22.23
C SER A 269 -14.02 14.03 22.61
N PHE A 270 -15.09 13.88 21.83
CA PHE A 270 -16.38 14.47 22.08
C PHE A 270 -17.51 13.48 21.89
N VAL A 271 -18.61 13.71 22.59
CA VAL A 271 -19.85 12.91 22.50
C VAL A 271 -21.02 13.84 22.24
N ILE A 272 -21.88 13.46 21.29
CA ILE A 272 -23.08 14.20 20.97
C ILE A 272 -24.22 13.76 21.91
N VAL A 273 -24.93 14.73 22.47
CA VAL A 273 -26.03 14.51 23.42
C VAL A 273 -27.34 15.07 22.89
N ASN A 274 -28.45 14.46 23.31
CA ASN A 274 -29.79 14.96 23.08
C ASN A 274 -30.14 16.15 24.01
N ASP A 275 -31.36 16.67 23.93
CA ASP A 275 -31.80 17.79 24.78
C ASP A 275 -31.86 17.43 26.27
N GLY A 276 -31.96 16.15 26.59
CA GLY A 276 -31.87 15.61 27.95
C GLY A 276 -30.44 15.36 28.44
N GLU A 277 -29.42 15.82 27.69
CA GLU A 277 -28.00 15.61 27.97
C GLU A 277 -27.54 14.14 27.96
N GLU A 278 -28.31 13.24 27.32
CA GLU A 278 -27.94 11.83 27.18
C GLU A 278 -27.17 11.59 25.87
N PRO A 279 -26.10 10.76 25.89
CA PRO A 279 -25.36 10.38 24.69
C PRO A 279 -26.26 9.68 23.66
N ILE A 280 -26.32 10.21 22.43
CA ILE A 280 -27.21 9.66 21.39
C ILE A 280 -26.67 8.41 20.71
N GLY A 281 -25.38 8.08 20.91
CA GLY A 281 -24.69 6.98 20.22
C GLY A 281 -23.95 6.04 21.16
N LYS A 282 -24.31 5.98 22.45
CA LYS A 282 -23.85 4.92 23.33
C LYS A 282 -24.31 3.57 22.78
N MET A 283 -23.38 2.61 22.70
CA MET A 283 -23.69 1.27 22.19
C MET A 283 -24.38 0.40 23.24
N ASN A 284 -25.23 -0.48 22.78
CA ASN A 284 -26.01 -1.39 23.59
C ASN A 284 -25.87 -2.83 23.09
N ASP A 285 -26.25 -3.79 23.92
CA ASP A 285 -26.23 -5.20 23.55
C ASP A 285 -27.01 -5.46 22.26
N GLY A 286 -26.38 -6.13 21.33
CA GLY A 286 -26.94 -6.51 20.04
C GLY A 286 -26.79 -5.46 18.95
N ASP A 287 -26.27 -4.26 19.25
CA ASP A 287 -25.88 -3.30 18.22
C ASP A 287 -24.74 -3.85 17.37
N VAL A 288 -24.52 -3.24 16.22
CA VAL A 288 -23.48 -3.64 15.27
C VAL A 288 -22.56 -2.47 15.02
N MET A 289 -21.25 -2.72 15.04
CA MET A 289 -20.20 -1.74 14.68
C MET A 289 -19.48 -2.19 13.43
N ILE A 290 -19.36 -1.30 12.44
CA ILE A 290 -18.53 -1.47 11.25
C ILE A 290 -17.43 -0.42 11.27
N ASN A 291 -16.16 -0.87 11.31
CA ASN A 291 -15.01 -0.02 11.08
C ASN A 291 -14.78 0.08 9.56
N PHE A 292 -14.89 1.30 9.00
CA PHE A 292 -14.78 1.52 7.55
C PHE A 292 -13.37 1.86 7.07
N ASN A 293 -12.37 1.80 7.93
CA ASN A 293 -10.98 1.86 7.48
C ASN A 293 -10.64 0.62 6.66
N PHE A 294 -9.92 0.80 5.55
CA PHE A 294 -9.41 -0.31 4.75
C PHE A 294 -7.98 -0.71 5.16
N ARG A 295 -7.19 0.19 5.74
CA ARG A 295 -5.84 -0.08 6.23
C ARG A 295 -5.88 -0.56 7.68
N GLY A 296 -5.14 -1.66 7.95
CA GLY A 296 -5.22 -2.39 9.21
C GLY A 296 -4.35 -1.85 10.35
N ASP A 297 -3.18 -1.27 10.07
CA ASP A 297 -2.15 -0.93 11.08
C ASP A 297 -2.66 -0.14 12.29
N ARG A 298 -3.66 0.71 12.11
CA ARG A 298 -4.32 1.50 13.16
C ARG A 298 -5.76 1.06 13.49
N ALA A 299 -6.14 -0.14 13.04
CA ALA A 299 -7.46 -0.71 13.28
C ALA A 299 -7.40 -2.04 14.04
N VAL A 300 -6.21 -2.66 14.15
CA VAL A 300 -6.01 -3.94 14.84
C VAL A 300 -6.36 -3.83 16.32
N GLU A 301 -5.84 -2.84 17.04
CA GLU A 301 -5.99 -2.74 18.49
C GLU A 301 -7.45 -2.48 18.92
N ILE A 302 -8.18 -1.65 18.19
CA ILE A 302 -9.62 -1.48 18.48
C ILE A 302 -10.42 -2.74 18.11
N SER A 303 -10.05 -3.47 17.06
CA SER A 303 -10.65 -4.77 16.75
C SER A 303 -10.40 -5.77 17.87
N GLN A 304 -9.18 -5.81 18.40
CA GLN A 304 -8.80 -6.64 19.53
C GLN A 304 -9.62 -6.28 20.77
N ALA A 305 -9.85 -4.99 21.03
CA ALA A 305 -10.69 -4.56 22.13
C ALA A 305 -12.15 -5.02 22.00
N PHE A 306 -12.71 -5.12 20.76
CA PHE A 306 -14.07 -5.63 20.55
C PHE A 306 -14.17 -7.16 20.60
N GLU A 307 -13.14 -7.89 20.19
CA GLU A 307 -13.26 -9.33 19.87
C GLU A 307 -12.48 -10.25 20.79
N THR A 308 -11.56 -9.72 21.63
CA THR A 308 -10.71 -10.53 22.49
C THR A 308 -10.73 -10.06 23.93
N GLU A 309 -10.16 -10.88 24.84
CA GLU A 309 -9.95 -10.50 26.24
C GLU A 309 -8.56 -9.89 26.49
N ASN A 310 -7.68 -9.92 25.47
CA ASN A 310 -6.29 -9.46 25.57
C ASN A 310 -6.13 -8.05 24.99
N TYR A 311 -6.41 -7.04 25.77
CA TYR A 311 -6.23 -5.61 25.46
C TYR A 311 -5.68 -4.87 26.69
N GLY A 312 -5.02 -3.73 26.48
CA GLY A 312 -4.19 -3.07 27.48
C GLY A 312 -4.88 -2.04 28.37
N PHE A 313 -6.22 -2.07 28.56
CA PHE A 313 -6.94 -1.12 29.41
C PHE A 313 -8.16 -1.73 30.08
N GLU A 314 -8.69 -1.04 31.12
CA GLU A 314 -9.94 -1.43 31.79
C GLU A 314 -11.14 -0.76 31.10
N LYS A 315 -12.13 -1.55 30.68
CA LYS A 315 -13.36 -1.06 30.06
C LYS A 315 -14.35 -0.54 31.09
N LYS A 316 -14.81 0.70 30.96
CA LYS A 316 -15.90 1.26 31.80
C LYS A 316 -17.29 0.72 31.44
N CYS A 317 -17.47 0.24 30.26
CA CYS A 317 -18.64 -0.50 29.77
C CYS A 317 -18.18 -1.52 28.74
N ASP A 318 -18.93 -2.63 28.63
CA ASP A 318 -18.61 -3.72 27.71
C ASP A 318 -19.88 -4.33 27.13
N PRO A 319 -20.63 -3.60 26.28
CA PRO A 319 -21.83 -4.12 25.64
C PRO A 319 -21.47 -5.21 24.63
N MET A 320 -22.35 -6.20 24.47
CA MET A 320 -22.19 -7.25 23.45
C MET A 320 -22.51 -6.70 22.06
N VAL A 321 -21.54 -6.02 21.46
CA VAL A 321 -21.61 -5.44 20.11
C VAL A 321 -20.99 -6.40 19.11
N LYS A 322 -21.65 -6.62 17.96
CA LYS A 322 -21.07 -7.39 16.88
C LYS A 322 -20.19 -6.49 16.02
N TYR A 323 -18.87 -6.77 16.04
CA TYR A 323 -17.88 -5.98 15.33
C TYR A 323 -17.57 -6.53 13.94
N TYR A 324 -17.37 -5.62 12.97
CA TYR A 324 -16.96 -5.91 11.61
C TYR A 324 -15.86 -4.93 11.16
N GLY A 325 -14.86 -5.43 10.47
CA GLY A 325 -13.99 -4.61 9.64
C GLY A 325 -14.48 -4.54 8.20
N LEU A 326 -14.03 -3.54 7.48
CA LEU A 326 -14.25 -3.52 6.03
C LEU A 326 -13.44 -4.65 5.36
N LEU A 327 -12.16 -4.81 5.78
CA LEU A 327 -11.29 -5.95 5.46
C LEU A 327 -10.78 -6.62 6.74
N GLN A 328 -10.15 -7.80 6.61
CA GLN A 328 -9.35 -8.37 7.68
C GLN A 328 -8.08 -7.55 7.88
N TYR A 329 -7.83 -7.07 9.10
CA TYR A 329 -6.71 -6.17 9.40
C TYR A 329 -5.43 -6.91 9.73
N ASP A 330 -5.54 -8.02 10.45
CA ASP A 330 -4.42 -8.88 10.80
C ASP A 330 -4.81 -10.36 10.61
N LYS A 331 -4.18 -11.01 9.63
CA LYS A 331 -4.45 -12.42 9.29
C LYS A 331 -3.90 -13.38 10.35
N LYS A 332 -2.77 -13.03 11.00
CA LYS A 332 -2.11 -13.87 12.00
C LYS A 332 -2.91 -13.93 13.30
N MET A 333 -3.50 -12.81 13.68
CA MET A 333 -4.37 -12.71 14.85
C MET A 333 -5.85 -13.01 14.52
N ASP A 334 -6.18 -13.24 13.26
CA ASP A 334 -7.55 -13.41 12.74
C ASP A 334 -8.46 -12.24 13.12
N LEU A 335 -7.98 -11.00 13.00
CA LEU A 335 -8.71 -9.79 13.38
C LEU A 335 -9.02 -8.87 12.18
N PRO A 336 -10.27 -8.37 12.12
CA PRO A 336 -11.43 -8.85 12.85
C PRO A 336 -11.90 -10.20 12.31
N HIS A 337 -12.56 -11.00 13.13
CA HIS A 337 -13.18 -12.28 12.72
C HIS A 337 -14.27 -12.08 11.66
N ASN A 338 -14.97 -10.93 11.69
CA ASN A 338 -15.96 -10.61 10.70
C ASN A 338 -15.51 -9.42 9.85
N TYR A 339 -15.44 -9.62 8.55
CA TYR A 339 -15.12 -8.59 7.56
C TYR A 339 -15.90 -8.84 6.26
N PHE A 340 -16.03 -7.82 5.42
CA PHE A 340 -16.84 -7.88 4.20
C PHE A 340 -16.02 -8.21 2.96
N ILE A 341 -14.79 -7.76 2.89
CA ILE A 341 -13.93 -7.82 1.71
C ILE A 341 -12.69 -8.64 2.06
N GLU A 342 -12.40 -9.65 1.27
CA GLU A 342 -11.18 -10.44 1.42
C GLU A 342 -9.95 -9.55 1.14
N PRO A 343 -8.90 -9.62 1.96
CA PRO A 343 -7.67 -8.90 1.68
C PRO A 343 -7.05 -9.39 0.37
N PRO A 344 -6.25 -8.54 -0.31
CA PRO A 344 -5.61 -8.93 -1.56
C PRO A 344 -4.67 -10.12 -1.30
N GLU A 345 -4.81 -11.18 -2.08
CA GLU A 345 -3.92 -12.33 -2.06
C GLU A 345 -3.29 -12.56 -3.43
N VAL A 346 -2.01 -12.85 -3.43
CA VAL A 346 -1.28 -13.33 -4.59
C VAL A 346 -0.99 -14.80 -4.36
N ASP A 347 -1.87 -15.67 -4.88
CA ASP A 347 -1.76 -17.12 -4.65
C ASP A 347 -0.54 -17.73 -5.32
N ASP A 348 -0.26 -17.32 -6.54
CA ASP A 348 0.76 -17.91 -7.40
C ASP A 348 1.71 -16.83 -7.95
N PRO A 349 2.65 -16.28 -7.12
CA PRO A 349 3.70 -15.40 -7.60
C PRO A 349 4.69 -16.16 -8.49
N ILE A 350 5.47 -15.42 -9.30
CA ILE A 350 6.48 -15.98 -10.20
C ILE A 350 7.41 -16.97 -9.51
N THR A 351 7.81 -16.71 -8.27
CA THR A 351 8.66 -17.59 -7.46
C THR A 351 8.11 -19.00 -7.34
N LYS A 352 6.79 -19.15 -7.19
CA LYS A 352 6.13 -20.47 -7.11
C LYS A 352 6.28 -21.29 -8.40
N TYR A 353 6.10 -20.64 -9.54
CA TYR A 353 6.29 -21.27 -10.84
C TYR A 353 7.75 -21.66 -11.06
N LEU A 354 8.68 -20.74 -10.75
CA LEU A 354 10.11 -21.03 -10.84
C LEU A 354 10.55 -22.18 -9.92
N CYS A 355 9.95 -22.28 -8.73
CA CYS A 355 10.16 -23.41 -7.82
C CYS A 355 9.65 -24.73 -8.40
N ALA A 356 8.47 -24.75 -9.03
CA ALA A 356 7.92 -25.95 -9.67
C ALA A 356 8.83 -26.46 -10.80
N GLU A 357 9.46 -25.53 -11.53
CA GLU A 357 10.44 -25.84 -12.59
C GLU A 357 11.88 -26.02 -12.06
N LYS A 358 12.08 -26.02 -10.76
CA LYS A 358 13.40 -26.20 -10.12
C LYS A 358 14.44 -25.16 -10.56
N VAL A 359 14.00 -23.95 -10.88
CA VAL A 359 14.86 -22.83 -11.22
C VAL A 359 15.47 -22.26 -9.93
N SER A 360 16.79 -22.27 -9.85
CA SER A 360 17.52 -21.73 -8.70
C SER A 360 17.46 -20.20 -8.69
N GLN A 361 17.08 -19.62 -7.53
CA GLN A 361 16.80 -18.19 -7.36
C GLN A 361 17.69 -17.59 -6.28
N TYR A 362 18.17 -16.39 -6.51
CA TYR A 362 18.93 -15.60 -5.56
C TYR A 362 18.31 -14.19 -5.44
N ALA A 363 18.19 -13.66 -4.22
CA ALA A 363 17.73 -12.31 -3.98
C ALA A 363 18.61 -11.62 -2.95
N ILE A 364 18.97 -10.36 -3.21
CA ILE A 364 19.79 -9.54 -2.31
C ILE A 364 19.31 -8.10 -2.30
N ALA A 365 19.23 -7.53 -1.10
CA ALA A 365 19.07 -6.10 -0.86
C ALA A 365 19.63 -5.74 0.52
N GLU A 366 19.72 -4.46 0.80
CA GLU A 366 19.94 -4.01 2.15
C GLU A 366 18.63 -4.01 2.97
N THR A 367 18.73 -3.93 4.31
CA THR A 367 17.60 -4.09 5.26
C THR A 367 16.36 -3.31 4.87
N HIS A 368 16.50 -2.04 4.42
CA HIS A 368 15.37 -1.19 4.04
C HIS A 368 14.50 -1.78 2.92
N LYS A 369 15.07 -2.57 2.03
CA LYS A 369 14.38 -3.14 0.85
C LYS A 369 14.39 -4.67 0.79
N TYR A 370 14.90 -5.33 1.84
CA TYR A 370 14.90 -6.79 1.92
C TYR A 370 13.48 -7.38 1.87
N GLY A 371 12.54 -6.78 2.61
CA GLY A 371 11.14 -7.19 2.58
C GLY A 371 10.48 -7.03 1.20
N HIS A 372 10.93 -6.05 0.41
CA HIS A 372 10.37 -5.78 -0.92
C HIS A 372 10.73 -6.87 -1.92
N ILE A 373 11.99 -7.31 -1.95
CA ILE A 373 12.43 -8.39 -2.86
C ILE A 373 12.12 -9.81 -2.35
N THR A 374 11.57 -9.94 -1.14
CA THR A 374 11.19 -11.23 -0.55
C THR A 374 9.69 -11.30 -0.28
N TYR A 375 9.19 -10.66 0.77
CA TYR A 375 7.81 -10.71 1.24
C TYR A 375 6.82 -10.15 0.19
N PHE A 376 7.01 -8.89 -0.25
CA PHE A 376 6.10 -8.27 -1.22
C PHE A 376 6.21 -8.92 -2.61
N TRP A 377 7.41 -9.26 -3.05
CA TRP A 377 7.64 -10.03 -4.28
C TRP A 377 6.90 -11.38 -4.27
N ASN A 378 6.82 -12.03 -3.13
CA ASN A 378 6.14 -13.32 -2.95
C ASN A 378 4.65 -13.19 -2.60
N GLY A 379 4.03 -12.04 -2.89
CA GLY A 379 2.61 -11.83 -2.67
C GLY A 379 2.21 -11.78 -1.20
N ASN A 380 3.00 -11.08 -0.39
CA ASN A 380 2.81 -10.91 1.05
C ASN A 380 2.95 -12.22 1.85
N LYS A 381 3.87 -13.10 1.42
CA LYS A 381 4.19 -14.35 2.12
C LYS A 381 5.58 -14.29 2.75
N GLU A 382 5.64 -14.60 4.04
CA GLU A 382 6.90 -14.66 4.79
C GLU A 382 7.70 -15.93 4.46
N GLY A 383 9.03 -15.82 4.50
CA GLY A 383 9.95 -16.92 4.34
C GLY A 383 10.15 -17.36 2.88
N TYR A 384 10.70 -18.55 2.72
CA TYR A 384 10.90 -19.16 1.41
C TYR A 384 9.62 -19.80 0.88
N VAL A 385 9.39 -19.70 -0.42
CA VAL A 385 8.38 -20.50 -1.11
C VAL A 385 8.89 -21.93 -1.28
N CYS A 386 10.19 -22.11 -1.60
CA CYS A 386 10.87 -23.38 -1.64
C CYS A 386 12.36 -23.23 -1.23
N GLU A 387 12.74 -23.72 -0.07
CA GLU A 387 14.10 -23.60 0.48
C GLU A 387 15.19 -24.21 -0.41
N ASP A 388 14.87 -25.26 -1.16
CA ASP A 388 15.83 -25.97 -2.02
C ASP A 388 16.29 -25.13 -3.22
N TYR A 389 15.49 -24.16 -3.67
CA TYR A 389 15.74 -23.40 -4.90
C TYR A 389 15.84 -21.90 -4.68
N GLU A 390 15.75 -21.43 -3.46
CA GLU A 390 15.81 -20.01 -3.14
C GLU A 390 16.92 -19.68 -2.14
N LYS A 391 17.57 -18.54 -2.34
CA LYS A 391 18.50 -17.95 -1.39
C LYS A 391 18.27 -16.45 -1.27
N TYR A 392 17.96 -16.00 -0.06
CA TYR A 392 17.79 -14.58 0.26
C TYR A 392 18.95 -14.09 1.12
N VAL A 393 19.49 -12.93 0.78
CA VAL A 393 20.62 -12.31 1.49
C VAL A 393 20.24 -10.87 1.84
N GLU A 394 20.36 -10.57 3.11
CA GLU A 394 20.21 -9.23 3.66
C GLU A 394 21.59 -8.63 3.95
N ILE A 395 21.82 -7.41 3.48
CA ILE A 395 22.93 -6.57 3.87
C ILE A 395 22.42 -5.57 4.90
N GLN A 396 23.01 -5.58 6.09
CA GLN A 396 22.57 -4.71 7.16
C GLN A 396 22.72 -3.24 6.80
N SER A 397 21.63 -2.49 6.77
CA SER A 397 21.62 -1.05 6.52
C SER A 397 22.26 -0.28 7.69
N ASP A 398 22.79 0.90 7.40
CA ASP A 398 23.11 1.88 8.44
C ASP A 398 21.82 2.47 9.04
N PRO A 399 21.88 3.06 10.25
CA PRO A 399 20.74 3.77 10.82
C PRO A 399 20.20 4.85 9.88
N SER A 400 18.87 5.00 9.82
CA SER A 400 18.20 5.91 8.86
C SER A 400 18.65 7.38 8.99
N GLU A 401 19.09 7.79 10.18
CA GLU A 401 19.61 9.13 10.44
C GLU A 401 20.93 9.42 9.72
N MET A 402 21.63 8.37 9.27
CA MET A 402 22.91 8.49 8.57
C MET A 402 22.79 8.54 7.05
N ILE A 403 21.59 8.34 6.49
CA ILE A 403 21.38 8.21 5.04
C ILE A 403 21.81 9.49 4.31
N GLU A 404 21.49 10.67 4.84
CA GLU A 404 21.86 11.94 4.23
C GLU A 404 23.37 12.18 4.23
N GLU A 405 24.06 11.74 5.29
CA GLU A 405 25.53 11.87 5.42
C GLU A 405 26.28 10.81 4.60
N ASN A 406 25.68 9.63 4.40
CA ASN A 406 26.23 8.49 3.66
C ASN A 406 25.28 8.05 2.52
N PRO A 407 25.06 8.87 1.48
CA PRO A 407 24.04 8.60 0.46
C PRO A 407 24.40 7.42 -0.48
N GLU A 408 25.65 6.96 -0.48
CA GLU A 408 26.04 5.71 -1.17
C GLU A 408 25.43 4.47 -0.48
N MET A 409 25.00 4.58 0.78
CA MET A 409 24.42 3.52 1.59
C MET A 409 25.25 2.22 1.49
N LYS A 410 24.61 1.08 1.27
CA LYS A 410 25.29 -0.22 1.11
C LYS A 410 25.38 -0.69 -0.36
N ALA A 411 25.20 0.22 -1.33
CA ALA A 411 25.20 -0.16 -2.75
C ALA A 411 26.46 -0.93 -3.16
N GLU A 412 27.63 -0.50 -2.70
CA GLU A 412 28.91 -1.16 -2.99
C GLU A 412 28.98 -2.58 -2.40
N GLU A 413 28.51 -2.76 -1.17
CA GLU A 413 28.50 -4.07 -0.49
C GLU A 413 27.50 -5.03 -1.14
N VAL A 414 26.30 -4.54 -1.47
CA VAL A 414 25.27 -5.27 -2.21
C VAL A 414 25.80 -5.75 -3.55
N LYS A 415 26.42 -4.84 -4.33
CA LYS A 415 27.06 -5.17 -5.61
C LYS A 415 28.15 -6.23 -5.45
N ASN A 416 29.08 -6.02 -4.53
CA ASN A 416 30.21 -6.94 -4.35
C ASN A 416 29.73 -8.34 -3.96
N ARG A 417 28.71 -8.42 -3.08
CA ARG A 417 28.11 -9.70 -2.69
C ARG A 417 27.37 -10.38 -3.85
N PHE A 418 26.67 -9.60 -4.68
CA PHE A 418 26.03 -10.10 -5.89
C PHE A 418 27.07 -10.69 -6.87
N LEU A 419 28.16 -9.97 -7.14
CA LEU A 419 29.23 -10.40 -8.06
C LEU A 419 29.98 -11.64 -7.55
N ASP A 420 30.22 -11.74 -6.24
CA ASP A 420 30.82 -12.93 -5.64
C ASP A 420 29.94 -14.17 -5.89
N VAL A 421 28.63 -14.06 -5.61
CA VAL A 421 27.69 -15.15 -5.84
C VAL A 421 27.54 -15.48 -7.32
N LEU A 422 27.47 -14.50 -8.19
CA LEU A 422 27.43 -14.68 -9.65
C LEU A 422 28.65 -15.49 -10.15
N SER A 423 29.82 -15.26 -9.57
CA SER A 423 31.08 -15.91 -9.98
C SER A 423 31.28 -17.31 -9.36
N THR A 424 30.65 -17.59 -8.23
CA THR A 424 30.89 -18.82 -7.44
C THR A 424 29.72 -19.81 -7.43
N SER A 425 28.54 -19.41 -7.94
CA SER A 425 27.31 -20.19 -7.88
C SER A 425 26.60 -20.21 -9.23
N ASN A 426 25.65 -21.14 -9.41
CA ASN A 426 24.92 -21.32 -10.67
C ASN A 426 23.42 -20.97 -10.52
N TYR A 427 23.09 -19.83 -9.91
CA TYR A 427 21.71 -19.38 -9.89
C TYR A 427 21.25 -18.96 -11.28
N LYS A 428 20.05 -19.40 -11.66
CA LYS A 428 19.47 -19.08 -12.98
C LYS A 428 18.70 -17.77 -12.98
N PHE A 429 18.08 -17.39 -11.86
CA PHE A 429 17.39 -16.13 -11.69
C PHE A 429 17.97 -15.41 -10.46
N MET A 430 18.51 -14.21 -10.67
CA MET A 430 19.15 -13.42 -9.62
C MET A 430 18.51 -12.03 -9.58
N ARG A 431 17.96 -11.63 -8.45
CA ARG A 431 17.38 -10.30 -8.27
C ARG A 431 18.09 -9.48 -7.20
N VAL A 432 18.26 -8.20 -7.48
CA VAL A 432 18.90 -7.23 -6.59
C VAL A 432 18.10 -5.93 -6.57
N ASN A 433 17.95 -5.33 -5.38
CA ASN A 433 17.36 -4.01 -5.22
C ASN A 433 18.42 -3.07 -4.63
N PHE A 434 18.58 -1.91 -5.25
CA PHE A 434 19.34 -0.78 -4.74
C PHE A 434 18.38 0.22 -4.10
N ALA A 435 18.40 0.28 -2.78
CA ALA A 435 17.48 1.11 -1.97
C ALA A 435 17.73 2.61 -2.09
N ASN A 436 18.86 2.98 -2.68
CA ASN A 436 19.43 4.32 -2.64
C ASN A 436 18.49 5.42 -3.13
N GLY A 437 17.87 5.26 -4.30
CA GLY A 437 17.02 6.30 -4.90
C GLY A 437 15.86 6.68 -3.99
N ASP A 438 15.13 5.71 -3.51
CA ASP A 438 13.98 5.93 -2.63
C ASP A 438 14.39 6.47 -1.26
N MET A 439 15.33 5.78 -0.60
CA MET A 439 15.71 6.13 0.77
C MET A 439 16.39 7.50 0.87
N VAL A 440 17.26 7.83 -0.09
CA VAL A 440 17.93 9.14 -0.13
C VAL A 440 16.96 10.23 -0.64
N GLY A 441 16.09 9.90 -1.60
CA GLY A 441 15.03 10.80 -2.07
C GLY A 441 14.15 11.31 -0.92
N HIS A 442 13.76 10.42 0.00
CA HIS A 442 12.99 10.79 1.19
C HIS A 442 13.67 11.75 2.16
N THR A 443 14.98 12.01 2.03
CA THR A 443 15.66 13.05 2.83
C THR A 443 15.38 14.46 2.34
N GLY A 444 14.91 14.63 1.08
CA GLY A 444 14.74 15.93 0.43
C GLY A 444 16.05 16.61 0.03
N ASN A 445 17.21 15.98 0.27
CA ASN A 445 18.52 16.54 -0.07
C ASN A 445 18.95 16.14 -1.48
N ILE A 446 18.71 17.04 -2.43
CA ILE A 446 19.04 16.80 -3.85
C ILE A 446 20.54 16.51 -4.10
N ASN A 447 21.45 17.08 -3.31
CA ASN A 447 22.88 16.81 -3.48
C ASN A 447 23.24 15.39 -3.01
N ALA A 448 22.64 14.93 -1.94
CA ALA A 448 22.76 13.54 -1.48
C ALA A 448 22.18 12.58 -2.53
N ALA A 449 21.02 12.92 -3.11
CA ALA A 449 20.38 12.16 -4.16
C ALA A 449 21.25 12.02 -5.42
N ILE A 450 21.93 13.07 -5.83
CA ILE A 450 22.90 13.03 -6.95
C ILE A 450 24.03 12.04 -6.66
N VAL A 451 24.66 12.11 -5.49
CA VAL A 451 25.75 11.18 -5.10
C VAL A 451 25.25 9.74 -5.07
N SER A 452 24.06 9.53 -4.56
CA SER A 452 23.37 8.24 -4.54
C SER A 452 23.18 7.65 -5.95
N ALA A 453 22.64 8.44 -6.88
CA ALA A 453 22.43 8.02 -8.27
C ALA A 453 23.76 7.68 -8.99
N GLU A 454 24.81 8.49 -8.80
CA GLU A 454 26.13 8.26 -9.39
C GLU A 454 26.77 6.95 -8.88
N LYS A 455 26.58 6.62 -7.59
CA LYS A 455 27.05 5.34 -7.02
C LYS A 455 26.30 4.16 -7.60
N VAL A 456 24.98 4.25 -7.70
CA VAL A 456 24.13 3.18 -8.26
C VAL A 456 24.48 2.93 -9.73
N ASP A 457 24.70 3.97 -10.55
CA ASP A 457 25.14 3.83 -11.94
C ASP A 457 26.39 2.96 -12.07
N GLN A 458 27.41 3.23 -11.23
CA GLN A 458 28.64 2.45 -11.20
C GLN A 458 28.38 0.98 -10.83
N CYS A 459 27.60 0.74 -9.80
CA CYS A 459 27.29 -0.61 -9.33
C CYS A 459 26.51 -1.41 -10.39
N VAL A 460 25.52 -0.81 -11.02
CA VAL A 460 24.71 -1.43 -12.07
C VAL A 460 25.55 -1.78 -13.28
N LYS A 461 26.41 -0.84 -13.73
CA LYS A 461 27.35 -1.09 -14.83
C LYS A 461 28.23 -2.32 -14.59
N GLU A 462 28.78 -2.46 -13.38
CA GLU A 462 29.65 -3.60 -13.04
C GLU A 462 28.85 -4.91 -13.03
N ILE A 463 27.62 -4.92 -12.45
CA ILE A 463 26.76 -6.10 -12.44
C ILE A 463 26.40 -6.50 -13.87
N VAL A 464 25.88 -5.57 -14.67
CA VAL A 464 25.47 -5.86 -16.06
C VAL A 464 26.66 -6.37 -16.86
N SER A 465 27.81 -5.71 -16.79
CA SER A 465 29.02 -6.16 -17.49
C SER A 465 29.40 -7.61 -17.13
N LYS A 466 29.33 -7.94 -15.83
CA LYS A 466 29.66 -9.28 -15.34
C LYS A 466 28.63 -10.34 -15.76
N VAL A 467 27.34 -10.00 -15.76
CA VAL A 467 26.27 -10.87 -16.25
C VAL A 467 26.49 -11.21 -17.72
N LEU A 468 26.82 -10.22 -18.54
CA LEU A 468 27.10 -10.42 -19.98
C LEU A 468 28.36 -11.29 -20.21
N GLU A 469 29.41 -11.15 -19.40
CA GLU A 469 30.59 -12.02 -19.43
C GLU A 469 30.24 -13.49 -19.14
N HIS A 470 29.18 -13.73 -18.37
CA HIS A 470 28.66 -15.07 -18.07
C HIS A 470 27.57 -15.55 -19.04
N GLU A 471 27.49 -14.92 -20.22
CA GLU A 471 26.48 -15.26 -21.26
C GLU A 471 25.04 -15.15 -20.73
N GLY A 472 24.79 -14.22 -19.81
CA GLY A 472 23.50 -13.96 -19.19
C GLY A 472 22.72 -12.83 -19.84
N ILE A 473 21.55 -12.57 -19.27
CA ILE A 473 20.67 -11.44 -19.58
C ILE A 473 20.55 -10.55 -18.33
N ALA A 474 20.60 -9.25 -18.48
CA ALA A 474 20.29 -8.31 -17.42
C ALA A 474 19.02 -7.52 -17.76
N ILE A 475 18.08 -7.45 -16.80
CA ILE A 475 16.97 -6.51 -16.82
C ILE A 475 17.31 -5.40 -15.81
N VAL A 476 17.19 -4.14 -16.23
CA VAL A 476 17.33 -2.97 -15.35
C VAL A 476 16.01 -2.21 -15.38
N THR A 477 15.43 -1.97 -14.21
CA THR A 477 14.14 -1.27 -14.06
C THR A 477 14.09 -0.54 -12.72
N ALA A 478 12.99 0.16 -12.45
CA ALA A 478 12.64 0.69 -11.14
C ALA A 478 11.22 0.27 -10.76
N ASP A 479 10.84 0.47 -9.52
CA ASP A 479 9.54 0.10 -8.97
C ASP A 479 8.58 1.29 -8.81
N HIS A 480 9.10 2.50 -8.73
CA HIS A 480 8.40 3.79 -8.78
C HIS A 480 9.42 4.93 -8.97
N GLY A 481 8.95 6.15 -9.17
CA GLY A 481 9.79 7.35 -9.23
C GLY A 481 9.88 8.08 -7.88
N ASN A 482 10.96 8.83 -7.70
CA ASN A 482 11.22 9.73 -6.58
C ASN A 482 12.31 10.76 -6.95
N LEU A 483 13.54 10.32 -7.27
CA LEU A 483 14.72 11.19 -7.49
C LEU A 483 14.58 12.18 -8.65
N GLU A 484 13.72 11.90 -9.60
CA GLU A 484 13.52 12.71 -10.79
C GLU A 484 12.57 13.89 -10.57
N GLU A 485 11.97 14.01 -9.36
CA GLU A 485 11.02 15.08 -9.03
C GLU A 485 11.14 15.50 -7.57
N MET A 486 12.20 16.25 -7.24
CA MET A 486 12.51 16.71 -5.87
C MET A 486 12.30 18.23 -5.71
N GLY A 487 11.35 18.83 -6.45
CA GLY A 487 11.02 20.25 -6.40
C GLY A 487 10.18 20.66 -5.20
N GLU A 488 9.92 21.97 -5.08
CA GLU A 488 9.16 22.56 -3.97
C GLU A 488 7.80 21.87 -3.79
N GLY A 489 7.57 21.30 -2.61
CA GLY A 489 6.35 20.57 -2.25
C GLY A 489 6.35 19.08 -2.63
N GLN A 490 7.41 18.59 -3.29
CA GLN A 490 7.60 17.19 -3.66
C GLN A 490 8.92 16.60 -3.11
N GLU A 491 9.66 17.34 -2.33
CA GLU A 491 11.06 17.06 -1.94
C GLU A 491 11.26 15.66 -1.35
N THR A 492 10.23 15.09 -0.74
CA THR A 492 10.29 13.80 -0.06
C THR A 492 9.21 12.82 -0.53
N ALA A 493 8.47 13.16 -1.58
CA ALA A 493 7.36 12.34 -2.09
C ALA A 493 7.81 11.46 -3.27
N HIS A 494 7.06 10.39 -3.54
CA HIS A 494 7.19 9.68 -4.80
C HIS A 494 6.60 10.50 -5.95
N SER A 495 6.85 10.09 -7.19
CA SER A 495 6.34 10.76 -8.38
C SER A 495 5.31 9.92 -9.15
N LEU A 496 4.65 10.54 -10.12
CA LEU A 496 3.79 9.90 -11.10
C LEU A 496 4.52 9.58 -12.42
N ASN A 497 5.84 9.76 -12.45
CA ASN A 497 6.62 9.53 -13.66
C ASN A 497 6.73 8.03 -13.98
N PRO A 498 6.88 7.68 -15.26
CA PRO A 498 7.19 6.31 -15.66
C PRO A 498 8.59 5.91 -15.21
N VAL A 499 8.84 4.60 -15.22
CA VAL A 499 10.16 4.04 -14.91
C VAL A 499 10.77 3.38 -16.14
N MET A 500 12.10 3.30 -16.17
CA MET A 500 12.80 2.61 -17.24
C MET A 500 12.59 1.09 -17.18
N PHE A 501 12.62 0.45 -18.33
CA PHE A 501 12.75 -0.99 -18.46
C PHE A 501 13.71 -1.31 -19.60
N ASN A 502 14.83 -1.91 -19.25
CA ASN A 502 15.86 -2.30 -20.20
C ASN A 502 16.13 -3.80 -20.15
N ILE A 503 16.32 -4.42 -21.30
CA ILE A 503 16.88 -5.76 -21.43
C ILE A 503 18.23 -5.64 -22.13
N VAL A 504 19.29 -6.09 -21.45
CA VAL A 504 20.65 -6.16 -22.02
C VAL A 504 21.03 -7.62 -22.13
N ASP A 505 21.23 -8.12 -23.36
CA ASP A 505 21.44 -9.53 -23.65
C ASP A 505 22.68 -9.74 -24.52
N SER A 506 23.66 -10.43 -23.99
CA SER A 506 24.92 -10.71 -24.68
C SER A 506 24.76 -11.48 -25.98
N GLY A 507 23.77 -12.35 -26.03
CA GLY A 507 23.47 -13.23 -27.17
C GLY A 507 22.36 -12.71 -28.08
N TYR A 508 21.85 -11.48 -27.84
CA TYR A 508 20.75 -10.92 -28.62
C TYR A 508 21.03 -10.87 -30.12
N ASN A 509 20.14 -11.42 -30.90
CA ASN A 509 20.24 -11.46 -32.36
C ASN A 509 18.85 -11.22 -33.02
N ASN A 510 18.11 -10.27 -32.47
CA ASN A 510 16.75 -9.88 -32.91
C ASN A 510 15.71 -11.03 -32.86
N GLU A 511 15.88 -12.03 -32.01
CA GLU A 511 14.93 -13.12 -31.85
C GLU A 511 13.65 -12.70 -31.12
N TYR A 512 13.68 -11.59 -30.38
CA TYR A 512 12.53 -10.95 -29.75
C TYR A 512 12.64 -9.41 -29.85
N ILE A 513 11.53 -8.72 -29.75
CA ILE A 513 11.42 -7.26 -29.79
C ILE A 513 10.51 -6.78 -28.67
N ILE A 514 10.50 -5.49 -28.37
CA ILE A 514 9.49 -4.89 -27.48
C ILE A 514 8.10 -5.15 -28.07
N ASN A 515 7.18 -5.55 -27.23
CA ASN A 515 5.79 -5.83 -27.59
C ASN A 515 4.99 -4.52 -27.63
N GLU A 516 4.87 -3.94 -28.83
CA GLU A 516 4.14 -2.69 -29.07
C GLU A 516 2.61 -2.84 -29.02
N ASP A 517 2.08 -4.08 -28.93
CA ASP A 517 0.64 -4.32 -28.82
C ASP A 517 0.09 -4.00 -27.39
N ILE A 518 0.96 -3.76 -26.41
CA ILE A 518 0.57 -3.35 -25.07
C ILE A 518 0.43 -1.81 -25.04
N GLU A 519 -0.79 -1.31 -24.97
CA GLU A 519 -1.08 0.13 -25.00
C GLU A 519 -0.51 0.89 -23.79
N GLU A 520 -0.59 0.29 -22.58
CA GLU A 520 -0.07 0.85 -21.32
C GLU A 520 0.80 -0.18 -20.62
N PRO A 521 2.08 -0.32 -21.00
CA PRO A 521 2.98 -1.25 -20.35
C PRO A 521 3.25 -0.82 -18.89
N GLY A 522 3.22 -1.79 -17.97
CA GLY A 522 3.39 -1.53 -16.55
C GLY A 522 4.16 -2.62 -15.83
N LEU A 523 4.41 -2.44 -14.55
CA LEU A 523 5.22 -3.35 -13.73
C LEU A 523 4.67 -4.79 -13.71
N GLY A 524 3.35 -4.97 -13.83
CA GLY A 524 2.72 -6.30 -13.87
C GLY A 524 3.12 -7.15 -15.08
N ASN A 525 3.62 -6.53 -16.16
CA ASN A 525 4.08 -7.24 -17.36
C ASN A 525 5.47 -7.89 -17.17
N ILE A 526 6.23 -7.47 -16.14
CA ILE A 526 7.61 -7.92 -15.91
C ILE A 526 7.66 -9.41 -15.59
N GLY A 527 6.71 -9.95 -14.80
CA GLY A 527 6.70 -11.35 -14.43
C GLY A 527 6.67 -12.29 -15.64
N ALA A 528 5.80 -12.01 -16.63
CA ALA A 528 5.73 -12.77 -17.89
C ALA A 528 7.02 -12.62 -18.71
N THR A 529 7.61 -11.44 -18.73
CA THR A 529 8.84 -11.15 -19.45
C THR A 529 10.03 -11.94 -18.88
N ILE A 530 10.15 -12.01 -17.56
CA ILE A 530 11.16 -12.83 -16.87
C ILE A 530 10.99 -14.31 -17.26
N LEU A 531 9.76 -14.86 -17.23
CA LEU A 531 9.51 -16.25 -17.61
C LEU A 531 9.90 -16.53 -19.06
N ASN A 532 9.54 -15.63 -19.98
CA ASN A 532 9.92 -15.75 -21.38
C ASN A 532 11.43 -15.72 -21.59
N LEU A 533 12.16 -14.84 -20.92
CA LEU A 533 13.62 -14.75 -20.99
C LEU A 533 14.32 -15.96 -20.34
N LEU A 534 13.66 -16.66 -19.43
CA LEU A 534 14.11 -17.95 -18.88
C LEU A 534 13.73 -19.15 -19.77
N GLY A 535 12.97 -18.95 -20.85
CA GLY A 535 12.59 -19.99 -21.80
C GLY A 535 11.24 -20.65 -21.54
N PHE A 536 10.38 -20.05 -20.71
CA PHE A 536 9.05 -20.56 -20.37
C PHE A 536 7.92 -19.68 -20.95
N GLU A 537 6.81 -20.31 -21.34
CA GLU A 537 5.57 -19.59 -21.62
C GLU A 537 4.98 -19.03 -20.31
N LYS A 538 4.31 -17.87 -20.39
CA LYS A 538 3.63 -17.29 -19.22
C LYS A 538 2.38 -18.11 -18.85
N PRO A 539 2.00 -18.21 -17.57
CA PRO A 539 0.70 -18.76 -17.19
C PRO A 539 -0.44 -17.79 -17.59
N ASP A 540 -1.65 -18.31 -17.79
CA ASP A 540 -2.83 -17.53 -18.22
C ASP A 540 -3.20 -16.40 -17.25
N THR A 541 -2.83 -16.53 -15.99
CA THR A 541 -3.09 -15.54 -14.95
C THR A 541 -2.15 -14.34 -15.00
N PHE A 542 -1.05 -14.41 -15.76
CA PHE A 542 -0.10 -13.30 -15.90
C PHE A 542 -0.51 -12.39 -17.05
N MET A 543 -0.18 -11.11 -16.92
CA MET A 543 -0.26 -10.13 -18.00
C MET A 543 0.64 -10.53 -19.17
N ASP A 544 0.46 -9.86 -20.31
CA ASP A 544 1.29 -10.12 -21.47
C ASP A 544 2.73 -9.68 -21.24
N SER A 545 3.66 -10.39 -21.87
CA SER A 545 5.08 -10.09 -21.82
C SER A 545 5.41 -8.80 -22.56
N LEU A 546 6.35 -8.00 -22.01
CA LEU A 546 6.91 -6.81 -22.66
C LEU A 546 7.71 -7.12 -23.94
N ILE A 547 7.94 -8.40 -24.21
CA ILE A 547 8.60 -8.84 -25.45
C ILE A 547 7.71 -9.81 -26.23
N SER A 548 7.82 -9.70 -27.54
CA SER A 548 7.25 -10.65 -28.49
C SER A 548 8.35 -11.30 -29.32
N PHE A 549 8.22 -12.61 -29.59
CA PHE A 549 9.20 -13.39 -30.35
C PHE A 549 8.87 -13.35 -31.84
N ASN A 550 9.88 -13.11 -32.67
CA ASN A 550 9.73 -13.12 -34.11
C ASN A 550 9.22 -14.47 -34.62
N LYS A 551 8.31 -14.43 -35.62
CA LYS A 551 7.63 -15.62 -36.18
C LYS A 551 8.59 -16.59 -36.89
#